data_e742c7524cfa65c37422cd71bcb85aec
#
_entry.id   e742c7524cfa65c37422cd71bcb85aec
#
_cell.length_a   1.000
_cell.length_b   1.000
_cell.length_c   1.000
_cell.angle_alpha   90.00
_cell.angle_beta   90.00
_cell.angle_gamma   90.00
#
_symmetry.space_group_name_H-M   'P 1'
#
loop_
_entity.id
_entity.type
_entity.pdbx_description
1 polymer ?
#
loop_
_entity_poly.entity_id
_entity_poly.type
_entity_poly.pdbx_seq_one_letter_code
_entity_poly.pdbx_strand_id
1 'polypeptide(L)'
;MNTLVNAPAMPKSVLYLDGVSVSFDGFRALNSLSLFVEPGEMRAIIGPNGAGKTTMMDVITGKTRPDQGEVVFDDRVDLTRLSEAEIAELGIGRKFQKPTVFESHTVADNVRLALSGERTTWSALFGSRDRITDGEIDIVLERVRLSAHRERLAGDLSHGQKQWLEIAMLLAQDPKLLLVDEPVAGMTDAETEDTARLLRDIAQTHSVVVVEHDMAFVRALDVKVTCLHEGSVISEGSIDAVSADERVVEVYLGR
;
A
#
# COMPACT_ATOMS: atom_id res chain seq x y z
N MET A 1 -8.73 47.36 -13.02
CA MET A 1 -9.20 46.52 -11.94
C MET A 1 -9.06 45.08 -12.41
N ASN A 2 -7.96 44.42 -12.11
CA ASN A 2 -7.72 43.00 -12.43
C ASN A 2 -8.21 42.17 -11.24
N THR A 3 -9.39 41.61 -11.38
CA THR A 3 -9.86 40.56 -10.46
C THR A 3 -9.09 39.29 -10.75
N LEU A 4 -8.04 39.04 -9.93
CA LEU A 4 -7.43 37.74 -9.84
C LEU A 4 -8.52 36.78 -9.30
N VAL A 5 -9.08 35.96 -10.17
CA VAL A 5 -9.91 34.81 -9.80
C VAL A 5 -8.95 33.86 -9.07
N ASN A 6 -9.07 33.79 -7.74
CA ASN A 6 -8.39 32.75 -6.95
C ASN A 6 -8.91 31.42 -7.47
N ALA A 7 -8.09 30.69 -8.24
CA ALA A 7 -8.34 29.29 -8.51
C ALA A 7 -8.42 28.57 -7.14
N PRO A 8 -9.41 27.71 -6.91
CA PRO A 8 -9.47 26.93 -5.68
C PRO A 8 -8.17 26.15 -5.55
N ALA A 9 -7.53 26.24 -4.37
CA ALA A 9 -6.35 25.45 -4.07
C ALA A 9 -6.71 23.98 -4.30
N MET A 10 -5.93 23.28 -5.12
CA MET A 10 -6.10 21.83 -5.30
C MET A 10 -6.09 21.16 -3.94
N PRO A 11 -6.97 20.19 -3.66
CA PRO A 11 -6.91 19.43 -2.42
C PRO A 11 -5.54 18.77 -2.31
N LYS A 12 -5.00 18.70 -1.09
CA LYS A 12 -3.70 18.03 -0.87
C LYS A 12 -3.84 16.55 -1.17
N SER A 13 -2.82 15.99 -1.85
CA SER A 13 -2.73 14.57 -2.15
C SER A 13 -1.50 13.94 -1.51
N VAL A 14 -1.64 12.71 -1.01
CA VAL A 14 -0.47 11.87 -0.72
C VAL A 14 -0.01 11.17 -1.99
N LEU A 15 -0.96 10.81 -2.87
CA LEU A 15 -0.68 10.17 -4.14
C LEU A 15 -1.64 10.69 -5.22
N TYR A 16 -1.09 11.10 -6.35
CA TYR A 16 -1.86 11.54 -7.50
C TYR A 16 -1.31 10.90 -8.78
N LEU A 17 -2.15 10.18 -9.48
CA LEU A 17 -1.91 9.66 -10.82
C LEU A 17 -2.80 10.44 -11.79
N ASP A 18 -2.24 10.88 -12.93
CA ASP A 18 -2.99 11.56 -13.96
C ASP A 18 -2.67 11.00 -15.35
N GLY A 19 -3.68 10.42 -15.98
CA GLY A 19 -3.61 9.91 -17.33
C GLY A 19 -2.55 8.81 -17.55
N VAL A 20 -2.23 8.05 -16.50
CA VAL A 20 -1.15 7.05 -16.52
C VAL A 20 -1.50 5.90 -17.46
N SER A 21 -0.61 5.65 -18.43
CA SER A 21 -0.75 4.56 -19.40
C SER A 21 0.51 3.71 -19.41
N VAL A 22 0.33 2.38 -19.48
CA VAL A 22 1.41 1.39 -19.56
C VAL A 22 1.04 0.31 -20.56
N SER A 23 1.96 -0.02 -21.45
CA SER A 23 1.78 -1.09 -22.44
C SER A 23 2.92 -2.11 -22.35
N PHE A 24 2.60 -3.40 -22.44
CA PHE A 24 3.55 -4.51 -22.54
C PHE A 24 3.27 -5.28 -23.83
N ASP A 25 4.23 -5.32 -24.73
CA ASP A 25 4.15 -6.08 -26.01
C ASP A 25 2.83 -5.82 -26.78
N GLY A 26 2.35 -4.57 -26.76
CA GLY A 26 1.11 -4.16 -27.44
C GLY A 26 -0.16 -4.36 -26.61
N PHE A 27 -0.09 -5.01 -25.45
CA PHE A 27 -1.19 -5.08 -24.49
C PHE A 27 -1.15 -3.88 -23.55
N ARG A 28 -2.25 -3.12 -23.50
CA ARG A 28 -2.37 -1.94 -22.64
C ARG A 28 -2.83 -2.37 -21.23
N ALA A 29 -1.90 -2.38 -20.30
CA ALA A 29 -2.15 -2.78 -18.90
C ALA A 29 -2.74 -1.66 -18.05
N LEU A 30 -2.35 -0.37 -18.32
CA LEU A 30 -3.01 0.83 -17.80
C LEU A 30 -3.40 1.71 -18.97
N ASN A 31 -4.60 2.31 -18.91
CA ASN A 31 -5.20 3.08 -19.97
C ASN A 31 -5.75 4.40 -19.41
N SER A 32 -4.92 5.45 -19.44
CA SER A 32 -5.26 6.79 -18.94
C SER A 32 -5.80 6.74 -17.50
N LEU A 33 -5.17 5.94 -16.63
CA LEU A 33 -5.56 5.79 -15.23
C LEU A 33 -5.32 7.09 -14.48
N SER A 34 -6.37 7.63 -13.85
CA SER A 34 -6.25 8.73 -12.90
C SER A 34 -6.79 8.32 -11.55
N LEU A 35 -6.03 8.62 -10.49
CA LEU A 35 -6.34 8.26 -9.10
C LEU A 35 -5.84 9.37 -8.18
N PHE A 36 -6.66 9.76 -7.21
CA PHE A 36 -6.32 10.76 -6.22
C PHE A 36 -6.55 10.18 -4.82
N VAL A 37 -5.50 10.16 -3.98
CA VAL A 37 -5.55 9.69 -2.59
C VAL A 37 -5.16 10.82 -1.66
N GLU A 38 -6.03 11.13 -0.69
CA GLU A 38 -5.79 12.19 0.29
C GLU A 38 -4.80 11.74 1.38
N PRO A 39 -4.09 12.67 2.05
CA PRO A 39 -3.28 12.34 3.21
C PRO A 39 -4.15 11.74 4.33
N GLY A 40 -3.71 10.60 4.88
CA GLY A 40 -4.46 9.87 5.92
C GLY A 40 -5.65 9.09 5.40
N GLU A 41 -5.87 9.06 4.08
CA GLU A 41 -6.94 8.26 3.48
C GLU A 41 -6.55 6.79 3.43
N MET A 42 -7.54 5.92 3.72
CA MET A 42 -7.49 4.50 3.37
C MET A 42 -8.40 4.26 2.16
N ARG A 43 -7.81 3.68 1.10
CA ARG A 43 -8.48 3.39 -0.15
C ARG A 43 -8.41 1.92 -0.50
N ALA A 44 -9.52 1.31 -0.87
CA ALA A 44 -9.54 -0.02 -1.46
C ALA A 44 -9.60 0.06 -2.99
N ILE A 45 -8.73 -0.70 -3.65
CA ILE A 45 -8.72 -0.86 -5.11
C ILE A 45 -9.20 -2.26 -5.43
N ILE A 46 -10.29 -2.36 -6.15
CA ILE A 46 -10.87 -3.63 -6.58
C ILE A 46 -10.85 -3.75 -8.10
N GLY A 47 -11.15 -4.93 -8.60
CA GLY A 47 -11.23 -5.20 -10.04
C GLY A 47 -10.89 -6.65 -10.35
N PRO A 48 -11.31 -7.20 -11.49
CA PRO A 48 -11.00 -8.56 -11.90
C PRO A 48 -9.49 -8.76 -12.13
N ASN A 49 -9.10 -10.02 -12.34
CA ASN A 49 -7.74 -10.33 -12.77
C ASN A 49 -7.46 -9.66 -14.12
N GLY A 50 -6.27 -9.07 -14.25
CA GLY A 50 -5.91 -8.31 -15.46
C GLY A 50 -6.44 -6.87 -15.51
N ALA A 51 -7.18 -6.38 -14.50
CA ALA A 51 -7.69 -5.01 -14.45
C ALA A 51 -6.60 -3.91 -14.35
N GLY A 52 -5.33 -4.27 -14.15
CA GLY A 52 -4.21 -3.33 -14.04
C GLY A 52 -3.76 -3.03 -12.61
N LYS A 53 -4.37 -3.65 -11.58
CA LYS A 53 -4.08 -3.37 -10.16
C LYS A 53 -2.59 -3.52 -9.80
N THR A 54 -1.98 -4.64 -10.16
CA THR A 54 -0.54 -4.90 -9.92
C THR A 54 0.34 -3.92 -10.69
N THR A 55 -0.01 -3.64 -11.96
CA THR A 55 0.74 -2.67 -12.78
C THR A 55 0.66 -1.26 -12.20
N MET A 56 -0.50 -0.85 -11.67
CA MET A 56 -0.65 0.42 -10.95
C MET A 56 0.30 0.47 -9.75
N MET A 57 0.34 -0.58 -8.93
CA MET A 57 1.26 -0.68 -7.77
C MET A 57 2.73 -0.65 -8.22
N ASP A 58 3.06 -1.36 -9.31
CA ASP A 58 4.42 -1.39 -9.89
C ASP A 58 4.84 -0.01 -10.42
N VAL A 59 3.90 0.79 -10.95
CA VAL A 59 4.17 2.17 -11.36
C VAL A 59 4.42 3.07 -10.15
N ILE A 60 3.60 2.99 -9.12
CA ILE A 60 3.75 3.81 -7.91
C ILE A 60 5.09 3.52 -7.22
N THR A 61 5.56 2.28 -7.24
CA THR A 61 6.83 1.86 -6.62
C THR A 61 8.05 2.00 -7.53
N GLY A 62 7.89 2.49 -8.78
CA GLY A 62 8.99 2.70 -9.72
C GLY A 62 9.50 1.43 -10.42
N LYS A 63 8.92 0.28 -10.13
CA LYS A 63 9.27 -1.00 -10.78
C LYS A 63 8.89 -1.02 -12.27
N THR A 64 7.82 -0.31 -12.63
CA THR A 64 7.37 -0.10 -14.00
C THR A 64 7.28 1.39 -14.29
N ARG A 65 7.89 1.84 -15.40
CA ARG A 65 7.76 3.23 -15.85
C ARG A 65 6.55 3.37 -16.76
N PRO A 66 5.71 4.41 -16.57
CA PRO A 66 4.59 4.65 -17.47
C PRO A 66 5.07 5.16 -18.83
N ASP A 67 4.32 4.82 -19.89
CA ASP A 67 4.54 5.35 -21.24
C ASP A 67 4.06 6.81 -21.33
N GLN A 68 3.00 7.13 -20.57
CA GLN A 68 2.35 8.45 -20.53
C GLN A 68 1.75 8.71 -19.14
N GLY A 69 1.51 9.98 -18.85
CA GLY A 69 0.90 10.44 -17.61
C GLY A 69 1.92 10.82 -16.55
N GLU A 70 1.41 11.23 -15.40
CA GLU A 70 2.19 11.72 -14.27
C GLU A 70 1.85 10.92 -13.01
N VAL A 71 2.85 10.70 -12.13
CA VAL A 71 2.68 10.09 -10.82
C VAL A 71 3.36 10.97 -9.80
N VAL A 72 2.57 11.65 -8.98
CA VAL A 72 3.04 12.64 -8.03
C VAL A 72 2.78 12.18 -6.60
N PHE A 73 3.79 12.26 -5.76
CA PHE A 73 3.73 11.93 -4.34
C PHE A 73 3.89 13.18 -3.49
N ASP A 74 3.08 13.32 -2.43
CA ASP A 74 3.10 14.42 -1.45
C ASP A 74 3.04 15.80 -2.14
N ASP A 75 2.20 15.95 -3.18
CA ASP A 75 1.97 17.14 -4.02
C ASP A 75 3.21 17.69 -4.75
N ARG A 76 4.37 17.03 -4.66
CA ARG A 76 5.65 17.63 -5.07
C ARG A 76 6.58 16.75 -5.86
N VAL A 77 6.57 15.44 -5.61
CA VAL A 77 7.61 14.54 -6.11
C VAL A 77 7.08 13.72 -7.28
N ASP A 78 7.66 13.94 -8.45
CA ASP A 78 7.40 13.12 -9.64
C ASP A 78 8.11 11.76 -9.49
N LEU A 79 7.34 10.71 -9.22
CA LEU A 79 7.85 9.35 -9.02
C LEU A 79 8.37 8.71 -10.31
N THR A 80 7.94 9.17 -11.49
CA THR A 80 8.30 8.55 -12.77
C THR A 80 9.80 8.66 -13.09
N ARG A 81 10.52 9.54 -12.39
CA ARG A 81 11.96 9.80 -12.55
C ARG A 81 12.84 9.11 -11.54
N LEU A 82 12.25 8.51 -10.51
CA LEU A 82 12.97 7.92 -9.38
C LEU A 82 13.14 6.41 -9.57
N SER A 83 14.13 5.85 -8.88
CA SER A 83 14.30 4.41 -8.71
C SER A 83 13.42 3.87 -7.59
N GLU A 84 13.23 2.55 -7.53
CA GLU A 84 12.48 1.89 -6.45
C GLU A 84 13.04 2.23 -5.06
N ALA A 85 14.37 2.29 -4.92
CA ALA A 85 15.03 2.63 -3.66
C ALA A 85 14.74 4.08 -3.22
N GLU A 86 14.85 5.04 -4.14
CA GLU A 86 14.53 6.45 -3.86
C GLU A 86 13.05 6.64 -3.48
N ILE A 87 12.15 5.90 -4.12
CA ILE A 87 10.70 5.91 -3.81
C ILE A 87 10.45 5.33 -2.41
N ALA A 88 11.12 4.24 -2.05
CA ALA A 88 11.03 3.68 -0.70
C ALA A 88 11.55 4.66 0.37
N GLU A 89 12.67 5.36 0.10
CA GLU A 89 13.23 6.39 0.98
C GLU A 89 12.29 7.61 1.17
N LEU A 90 11.40 7.89 0.22
CA LEU A 90 10.37 8.92 0.36
C LEU A 90 9.25 8.53 1.35
N GLY A 91 9.19 7.26 1.75
CA GLY A 91 8.18 6.72 2.65
C GLY A 91 7.00 6.07 1.93
N ILE A 92 7.23 5.44 0.78
CA ILE A 92 6.26 4.56 0.13
C ILE A 92 6.65 3.11 0.42
N GLY A 93 5.90 2.45 1.31
CA GLY A 93 6.10 1.04 1.64
C GLY A 93 5.14 0.14 0.85
N ARG A 94 5.63 -0.98 0.30
CA ARG A 94 4.78 -1.97 -0.36
C ARG A 94 4.92 -3.35 0.26
N LYS A 95 3.79 -3.91 0.68
CA LYS A 95 3.63 -5.32 1.00
C LYS A 95 3.29 -6.10 -0.26
N PHE A 96 4.10 -7.11 -0.57
CA PHE A 96 3.86 -8.00 -1.70
C PHE A 96 2.90 -9.15 -1.33
N GLN A 97 2.35 -9.85 -2.32
CA GLN A 97 1.43 -10.98 -2.11
C GLN A 97 2.09 -12.13 -1.32
N LYS A 98 3.37 -12.43 -1.59
CA LYS A 98 4.11 -13.47 -0.84
C LYS A 98 4.88 -12.84 0.30
N PRO A 99 4.73 -13.36 1.53
CA PRO A 99 5.50 -12.85 2.67
C PRO A 99 7.01 -12.98 2.44
N THR A 100 7.73 -11.90 2.74
CA THR A 100 9.19 -11.80 2.57
C THR A 100 9.91 -11.76 3.93
N VAL A 101 9.42 -12.56 4.89
CA VAL A 101 10.01 -12.64 6.23
C VAL A 101 11.23 -13.57 6.26
N PHE A 102 12.19 -13.27 7.12
CA PHE A 102 13.35 -14.12 7.38
C PHE A 102 12.96 -15.23 8.33
N GLU A 103 12.57 -16.39 7.82
CA GLU A 103 11.99 -17.51 8.58
C GLU A 103 12.90 -18.08 9.65
N SER A 104 14.23 -18.01 9.46
CA SER A 104 15.24 -18.49 10.42
C SER A 104 15.55 -17.49 11.55
N HIS A 105 14.94 -16.31 11.54
CA HIS A 105 15.11 -15.26 12.54
C HIS A 105 13.86 -15.16 13.42
N THR A 106 14.03 -14.60 14.62
CA THR A 106 12.88 -14.31 15.47
C THR A 106 12.01 -13.21 14.89
N VAL A 107 10.78 -13.10 15.37
CA VAL A 107 9.86 -11.99 15.02
C VAL A 107 10.51 -10.65 15.35
N ALA A 108 11.13 -10.52 16.52
CA ALA A 108 11.85 -9.30 16.91
C ALA A 108 13.03 -8.99 15.99
N ASP A 109 13.79 -10.00 15.56
CA ASP A 109 14.92 -9.78 14.66
C ASP A 109 14.49 -9.35 13.26
N ASN A 110 13.37 -9.85 12.75
CA ASN A 110 12.79 -9.36 11.49
C ASN A 110 12.48 -7.88 11.56
N VAL A 111 11.81 -7.41 12.62
CA VAL A 111 11.52 -5.98 12.82
C VAL A 111 12.80 -5.18 13.01
N ARG A 112 13.77 -5.70 13.77
CA ARG A 112 15.09 -5.05 13.97
C ARG A 112 15.85 -4.85 12.67
N LEU A 113 15.81 -5.84 11.77
CA LEU A 113 16.42 -5.73 10.44
C LEU A 113 15.75 -4.65 9.59
N ALA A 114 14.42 -4.54 9.63
CA ALA A 114 13.68 -3.49 8.93
C ALA A 114 14.03 -2.09 9.46
N LEU A 115 14.11 -1.91 10.77
CA LEU A 115 14.54 -0.65 11.41
C LEU A 115 15.99 -0.26 11.06
N SER A 116 16.87 -1.25 10.78
CA SER A 116 18.28 -0.99 10.46
C SER A 116 18.52 -0.54 9.02
N GLY A 117 17.56 -0.75 8.11
CA GLY A 117 17.70 -0.50 6.67
C GLY A 117 17.82 0.98 6.26
N GLU A 118 17.36 1.91 7.08
CA GLU A 118 17.32 3.36 6.75
C GLU A 118 18.59 4.15 7.09
N ARG A 119 19.70 3.50 7.44
CA ARG A 119 20.91 4.25 7.82
C ARG A 119 21.77 4.56 6.61
N THR A 120 21.73 5.82 6.18
CA THR A 120 22.66 6.38 5.20
C THR A 120 24.12 6.01 5.56
N THR A 121 24.95 5.75 4.54
CA THR A 121 26.39 5.48 4.64
C THR A 121 27.14 6.49 5.54
N TRP A 122 26.61 7.70 5.73
CA TRP A 122 27.15 8.74 6.62
C TRP A 122 26.95 8.43 8.11
N SER A 123 25.81 7.86 8.51
CA SER A 123 25.59 7.49 9.92
C SER A 123 26.44 6.29 10.35
N ALA A 124 26.75 5.40 9.42
CA ALA A 124 27.65 4.28 9.66
C ALA A 124 29.12 4.72 9.86
N LEU A 125 29.54 5.81 9.22
CA LEU A 125 30.91 6.35 9.28
C LEU A 125 31.17 7.23 10.50
N PHE A 126 30.17 7.91 11.04
CA PHE A 126 30.33 8.89 12.13
C PHE A 126 29.82 8.42 13.51
N GLY A 127 29.52 7.15 13.67
CA GLY A 127 29.52 6.51 14.99
C GLY A 127 28.38 6.86 15.94
N SER A 128 27.30 7.46 15.48
CA SER A 128 26.04 7.52 16.23
C SER A 128 25.29 6.19 15.99
N ARG A 129 25.70 5.13 16.66
CA ARG A 129 24.91 3.92 16.86
C ARG A 129 23.80 4.30 17.84
N ASP A 130 22.76 4.95 17.36
CA ASP A 130 21.47 4.87 18.02
C ASP A 130 21.05 3.40 17.94
N ARG A 131 21.27 2.69 19.04
CA ARG A 131 20.88 1.29 19.18
C ARG A 131 19.37 1.27 19.04
N ILE A 132 18.89 0.58 18.00
CA ILE A 132 17.47 0.20 17.92
C ILE A 132 17.12 -0.39 19.27
N THR A 133 16.21 0.27 19.98
CA THR A 133 15.83 -0.14 21.32
C THR A 133 14.80 -1.26 21.23
N ASP A 134 14.83 -2.16 22.20
CA ASP A 134 13.78 -3.18 22.32
C ASP A 134 12.39 -2.55 22.44
N GLY A 135 12.30 -1.35 23.01
CA GLY A 135 11.04 -0.60 23.10
C GLY A 135 10.46 -0.19 21.75
N GLU A 136 11.29 0.19 20.77
CA GLU A 136 10.82 0.50 19.41
C GLU A 136 10.26 -0.75 18.73
N ILE A 137 10.92 -1.88 18.90
CA ILE A 137 10.45 -3.18 18.39
C ILE A 137 9.12 -3.56 19.05
N ASP A 138 9.01 -3.41 20.36
CA ASP A 138 7.82 -3.77 21.13
C ASP A 138 6.61 -2.91 20.71
N ILE A 139 6.80 -1.61 20.46
CA ILE A 139 5.74 -0.72 19.94
C ILE A 139 5.22 -1.21 18.58
N VAL A 140 6.12 -1.59 17.67
CA VAL A 140 5.72 -2.09 16.34
C VAL A 140 4.99 -3.42 16.47
N LEU A 141 5.51 -4.35 17.29
CA LEU A 141 4.89 -5.67 17.50
C LEU A 141 3.53 -5.58 18.18
N GLU A 142 3.33 -4.63 19.10
CA GLU A 142 2.03 -4.38 19.72
C GLU A 142 1.00 -3.92 18.68
N ARG A 143 1.37 -2.99 17.80
CA ARG A 143 0.50 -2.50 16.71
C ARG A 143 -0.01 -3.64 15.81
N VAL A 144 0.85 -4.61 15.49
CA VAL A 144 0.48 -5.75 14.63
C VAL A 144 0.06 -6.99 15.42
N ARG A 145 -0.15 -6.89 16.76
CA ARG A 145 -0.63 -7.98 17.64
C ARG A 145 0.31 -9.20 17.70
N LEU A 146 1.60 -8.98 17.50
CA LEU A 146 2.62 -10.04 17.54
C LEU A 146 3.50 -10.03 18.80
N SER A 147 3.21 -9.20 19.80
CA SER A 147 4.00 -9.09 21.05
C SER A 147 4.21 -10.44 21.73
N ALA A 148 3.19 -11.30 21.78
CA ALA A 148 3.28 -12.65 22.38
C ALA A 148 4.20 -13.60 21.60
N HIS A 149 4.57 -13.27 20.36
CA HIS A 149 5.40 -14.08 19.48
C HIS A 149 6.81 -13.51 19.28
N ARG A 150 7.19 -12.49 20.05
CA ARG A 150 8.43 -11.71 19.92
C ARG A 150 9.68 -12.57 19.70
N GLU A 151 9.87 -13.59 20.53
CA GLU A 151 11.04 -14.48 20.51
C GLU A 151 10.84 -15.74 19.65
N ARG A 152 9.66 -15.90 19.05
CA ARG A 152 9.36 -17.05 18.20
C ARG A 152 10.05 -16.90 16.84
N LEU A 153 10.48 -18.01 16.23
CA LEU A 153 10.97 -17.99 14.85
C LEU A 153 9.83 -17.60 13.90
N ALA A 154 10.13 -16.73 12.94
CA ALA A 154 9.12 -16.30 11.95
C ALA A 154 8.64 -17.49 11.09
N GLY A 155 9.48 -18.52 10.90
CA GLY A 155 9.11 -19.75 10.21
C GLY A 155 7.95 -20.51 10.87
N ASP A 156 7.82 -20.40 12.21
CA ASP A 156 6.80 -21.11 13.01
C ASP A 156 5.47 -20.35 13.10
N LEU A 157 5.37 -19.14 12.54
CA LEU A 157 4.15 -18.37 12.50
C LEU A 157 3.13 -18.96 11.52
N SER A 158 1.82 -18.75 11.79
CA SER A 158 0.79 -19.01 10.80
C SER A 158 0.96 -18.12 9.57
N HIS A 159 0.29 -18.46 8.47
CA HIS A 159 0.34 -17.64 7.26
C HIS A 159 -0.11 -16.19 7.53
N GLY A 160 -1.22 -16.01 8.22
CA GLY A 160 -1.72 -14.68 8.61
C GLY A 160 -0.74 -13.91 9.51
N GLN A 161 -0.12 -14.60 10.49
CA GLN A 161 0.88 -13.98 11.34
C GLN A 161 2.15 -13.56 10.57
N LYS A 162 2.56 -14.32 9.56
CA LYS A 162 3.66 -13.90 8.65
C LYS A 162 3.29 -12.65 7.85
N GLN A 163 2.05 -12.53 7.40
CA GLN A 163 1.54 -11.32 6.74
C GLN A 163 1.57 -10.11 7.68
N TRP A 164 1.18 -10.28 8.95
CA TRP A 164 1.25 -9.22 9.95
C TRP A 164 2.70 -8.84 10.29
N LEU A 165 3.61 -9.80 10.33
CA LEU A 165 5.04 -9.52 10.51
C LEU A 165 5.60 -8.69 9.35
N GLU A 166 5.20 -8.96 8.11
CA GLU A 166 5.60 -8.17 6.96
C GLU A 166 5.06 -6.73 7.05
N ILE A 167 3.81 -6.56 7.48
CA ILE A 167 3.26 -5.23 7.78
C ILE A 167 4.05 -4.54 8.91
N ALA A 168 4.45 -5.28 9.95
CA ALA A 168 5.30 -4.74 11.02
C ALA A 168 6.63 -4.23 10.51
N MET A 169 7.29 -4.98 9.62
CA MET A 169 8.55 -4.59 9.00
C MET A 169 8.42 -3.31 8.16
N LEU A 170 7.29 -3.12 7.49
CA LEU A 170 6.99 -1.89 6.76
C LEU A 170 6.71 -0.72 7.71
N LEU A 171 5.89 -0.93 8.73
CA LEU A 171 5.57 0.10 9.74
C LEU A 171 6.80 0.57 10.52
N ALA A 172 7.79 -0.32 10.70
CA ALA A 172 9.07 0.03 11.32
C ALA A 172 9.83 1.12 10.55
N GLN A 173 9.55 1.28 9.26
CA GLN A 173 10.14 2.32 8.40
C GLN A 173 9.34 3.64 8.40
N ASP A 174 8.26 3.73 9.19
CA ASP A 174 7.38 4.89 9.31
C ASP A 174 6.91 5.46 7.95
N PRO A 175 6.30 4.65 7.07
CA PRO A 175 5.95 5.07 5.72
C PRO A 175 4.78 6.05 5.73
N LYS A 176 4.82 7.06 4.87
CA LYS A 176 3.68 7.98 4.65
C LYS A 176 2.52 7.30 3.91
N LEU A 177 2.86 6.36 3.03
CA LEU A 177 1.90 5.60 2.22
C LEU A 177 2.24 4.11 2.26
N LEU A 178 1.30 3.30 2.74
CA LEU A 178 1.35 1.85 2.63
C LEU A 178 0.56 1.37 1.42
N LEU A 179 1.20 0.56 0.60
CA LEU A 179 0.58 -0.19 -0.48
C LEU A 179 0.50 -1.66 -0.05
N VAL A 180 -0.72 -2.18 0.09
CA VAL A 180 -0.97 -3.53 0.62
C VAL A 180 -1.67 -4.37 -0.44
N ASP A 181 -0.98 -5.39 -0.94
CA ASP A 181 -1.45 -6.23 -2.05
C ASP A 181 -1.97 -7.56 -1.49
N GLU A 182 -3.28 -7.82 -1.65
CA GLU A 182 -4.00 -9.02 -1.22
C GLU A 182 -3.64 -9.47 0.22
N PRO A 183 -3.88 -8.62 1.24
CA PRO A 183 -3.43 -8.89 2.61
C PRO A 183 -4.07 -10.10 3.26
N VAL A 184 -5.22 -10.58 2.78
CA VAL A 184 -5.98 -11.67 3.41
C VAL A 184 -5.97 -12.97 2.61
N ALA A 185 -5.18 -13.05 1.53
CA ALA A 185 -5.08 -14.26 0.73
C ALA A 185 -4.65 -15.47 1.58
N GLY A 186 -5.48 -16.52 1.60
CA GLY A 186 -5.20 -17.75 2.34
C GLY A 186 -5.40 -17.66 3.87
N MET A 187 -6.03 -16.62 4.37
CA MET A 187 -6.41 -16.46 5.77
C MET A 187 -7.75 -17.12 6.08
N THR A 188 -7.96 -17.48 7.34
CA THR A 188 -9.25 -17.84 7.89
C THR A 188 -10.13 -16.60 8.07
N ASP A 189 -11.45 -16.78 8.21
CA ASP A 189 -12.40 -15.68 8.44
C ASP A 189 -12.02 -14.83 9.66
N ALA A 190 -11.55 -15.48 10.75
CA ALA A 190 -11.10 -14.79 11.96
C ALA A 190 -9.84 -13.94 11.71
N GLU A 191 -8.84 -14.49 11.01
CA GLU A 191 -7.63 -13.75 10.63
C GLU A 191 -7.95 -12.60 9.67
N THR A 192 -8.91 -12.79 8.76
CA THR A 192 -9.40 -11.76 7.83
C THR A 192 -10.03 -10.59 8.59
N GLU A 193 -10.90 -10.88 9.57
CA GLU A 193 -11.52 -9.85 10.40
C GLU A 193 -10.48 -9.12 11.27
N ASP A 194 -9.51 -9.84 11.84
CA ASP A 194 -8.41 -9.24 12.59
C ASP A 194 -7.51 -8.36 11.73
N THR A 195 -7.27 -8.77 10.46
CA THR A 195 -6.51 -7.98 9.50
C THR A 195 -7.26 -6.70 9.10
N ALA A 196 -8.59 -6.76 8.93
CA ALA A 196 -9.38 -5.55 8.68
C ALA A 196 -9.29 -4.55 9.84
N ARG A 197 -9.36 -5.04 11.08
CA ARG A 197 -9.17 -4.19 12.27
C ARG A 197 -7.78 -3.59 12.32
N LEU A 198 -6.75 -4.40 12.08
CA LEU A 198 -5.35 -3.95 12.05
C LEU A 198 -5.14 -2.83 11.02
N LEU A 199 -5.60 -3.01 9.79
CA LEU A 199 -5.42 -1.99 8.74
C LEU A 199 -6.18 -0.69 9.05
N ARG A 200 -7.38 -0.77 9.66
CA ARG A 200 -8.09 0.43 10.12
C ARG A 200 -7.34 1.17 11.24
N ASP A 201 -6.71 0.44 12.16
CA ASP A 201 -5.89 1.04 13.23
C ASP A 201 -4.65 1.73 12.63
N ILE A 202 -3.99 1.12 11.63
CA ILE A 202 -2.85 1.70 10.90
C ILE A 202 -3.27 2.96 10.14
N ALA A 203 -4.43 2.95 9.51
CA ALA A 203 -4.94 4.07 8.72
C ALA A 203 -5.24 5.34 9.55
N GLN A 204 -5.29 5.25 10.88
CA GLN A 204 -5.41 6.43 11.75
C GLN A 204 -4.17 7.33 11.71
N THR A 205 -3.02 6.79 11.30
CA THR A 205 -1.74 7.52 11.31
C THR A 205 -1.02 7.49 9.97
N HIS A 206 -1.43 6.62 9.03
CA HIS A 206 -0.80 6.43 7.73
C HIS A 206 -1.84 6.48 6.62
N SER A 207 -1.44 6.87 5.42
CA SER A 207 -2.27 6.63 4.23
C SER A 207 -2.09 5.18 3.77
N VAL A 208 -3.18 4.53 3.38
CA VAL A 208 -3.15 3.10 3.03
C VAL A 208 -3.91 2.86 1.72
N VAL A 209 -3.29 2.20 0.76
CA VAL A 209 -3.96 1.68 -0.43
C VAL A 209 -3.95 0.17 -0.38
N VAL A 210 -5.13 -0.43 -0.33
CA VAL A 210 -5.31 -1.89 -0.28
C VAL A 210 -5.82 -2.35 -1.64
N VAL A 211 -5.11 -3.28 -2.26
CA VAL A 211 -5.58 -3.98 -3.46
C VAL A 211 -6.19 -5.31 -3.02
N GLU A 212 -7.44 -5.53 -3.38
CA GLU A 212 -8.17 -6.74 -2.95
C GLU A 212 -9.23 -7.18 -3.97
N HIS A 213 -9.63 -8.43 -3.85
CA HIS A 213 -10.72 -9.02 -4.62
C HIS A 213 -11.78 -9.66 -3.71
N ASP A 214 -11.51 -9.82 -2.41
CA ASP A 214 -12.46 -10.29 -1.41
C ASP A 214 -13.40 -9.13 -1.01
N MET A 215 -14.64 -9.20 -1.51
CA MET A 215 -15.64 -8.16 -1.27
C MET A 215 -16.13 -8.12 0.19
N ALA A 216 -16.08 -9.24 0.92
CA ALA A 216 -16.44 -9.27 2.33
C ALA A 216 -15.40 -8.52 3.17
N PHE A 217 -14.12 -8.74 2.88
CA PHE A 217 -13.03 -8.00 3.50
C PHE A 217 -13.07 -6.50 3.14
N VAL A 218 -13.26 -6.15 1.86
CA VAL A 218 -13.38 -4.73 1.44
C VAL A 218 -14.54 -4.05 2.16
N ARG A 219 -15.67 -4.75 2.32
CA ARG A 219 -16.82 -4.24 3.11
C ARG A 219 -16.47 -4.06 4.57
N ALA A 220 -15.69 -4.97 5.17
CA ALA A 220 -15.24 -4.86 6.55
C ALA A 220 -14.27 -3.70 6.78
N LEU A 221 -13.56 -3.25 5.75
CA LEU A 221 -12.70 -2.05 5.84
C LEU A 221 -13.51 -0.76 5.98
N ASP A 222 -14.72 -0.70 5.40
CA ASP A 222 -15.62 0.47 5.40
C ASP A 222 -14.94 1.76 4.90
N VAL A 223 -14.34 1.67 3.73
CA VAL A 223 -13.54 2.74 3.13
C VAL A 223 -14.01 3.09 1.72
N LYS A 224 -13.47 4.17 1.17
CA LYS A 224 -13.67 4.53 -0.23
C LYS A 224 -13.06 3.46 -1.13
N VAL A 225 -13.81 3.03 -2.13
CA VAL A 225 -13.46 1.96 -3.06
C VAL A 225 -13.32 2.55 -4.47
N THR A 226 -12.28 2.14 -5.18
CA THR A 226 -12.08 2.43 -6.60
C THR A 226 -12.04 1.11 -7.37
N CYS A 227 -12.93 0.96 -8.35
CA CYS A 227 -12.98 -0.22 -9.21
C CYS A 227 -12.20 0.03 -10.51
N LEU A 228 -11.23 -0.86 -10.79
CA LEU A 228 -10.44 -0.86 -12.02
C LEU A 228 -10.96 -1.93 -12.98
N HIS A 229 -10.97 -1.59 -14.25
CA HIS A 229 -11.21 -2.52 -15.36
C HIS A 229 -10.41 -2.08 -16.59
N GLU A 230 -9.74 -3.00 -17.26
CA GLU A 230 -8.93 -2.75 -18.47
C GLU A 230 -7.98 -1.53 -18.33
N GLY A 231 -7.35 -1.41 -17.15
CA GLY A 231 -6.39 -0.36 -16.87
C GLY A 231 -6.98 1.03 -16.59
N SER A 232 -8.29 1.16 -16.44
CA SER A 232 -8.99 2.43 -16.17
C SER A 232 -9.87 2.34 -14.93
N VAL A 233 -10.14 3.48 -14.29
CA VAL A 233 -11.16 3.57 -13.23
C VAL A 233 -12.55 3.58 -13.86
N ILE A 234 -13.41 2.64 -13.45
CA ILE A 234 -14.80 2.58 -13.94
C ILE A 234 -15.82 3.06 -12.92
N SER A 235 -15.50 2.97 -11.62
CA SER A 235 -16.38 3.44 -10.55
C SER A 235 -15.61 3.79 -9.30
N GLU A 236 -16.07 4.78 -8.53
CA GLU A 236 -15.48 5.19 -7.27
C GLU A 236 -16.56 5.64 -6.28
N GLY A 237 -16.46 5.21 -5.00
CA GLY A 237 -17.41 5.58 -3.96
C GLY A 237 -17.38 4.63 -2.76
N SER A 238 -18.50 4.55 -2.01
CA SER A 238 -18.66 3.52 -0.99
C SER A 238 -18.78 2.13 -1.66
N ILE A 239 -18.48 1.08 -0.89
CA ILE A 239 -18.60 -0.30 -1.40
C ILE A 239 -20.01 -0.59 -1.94
N ASP A 240 -21.05 -0.05 -1.31
CA ASP A 240 -22.43 -0.25 -1.75
C ASP A 240 -22.71 0.49 -3.07
N ALA A 241 -22.22 1.73 -3.22
CA ALA A 241 -22.37 2.49 -4.46
C ALA A 241 -21.62 1.82 -5.62
N VAL A 242 -20.37 1.38 -5.39
CA VAL A 242 -19.55 0.70 -6.41
C VAL A 242 -20.16 -0.64 -6.79
N SER A 243 -20.68 -1.42 -5.82
CA SER A 243 -21.31 -2.71 -6.08
C SER A 243 -22.65 -2.61 -6.80
N ALA A 244 -23.32 -1.45 -6.75
CA ALA A 244 -24.56 -1.18 -7.45
C ALA A 244 -24.35 -0.56 -8.84
N ASP A 245 -23.16 -0.17 -9.21
CA ASP A 245 -22.83 0.38 -10.53
C ASP A 245 -22.95 -0.71 -11.61
N GLU A 246 -23.79 -0.50 -12.60
CA GLU A 246 -24.07 -1.47 -13.67
C GLU A 246 -22.78 -1.91 -14.39
N ARG A 247 -21.84 -1.01 -14.61
CA ARG A 247 -20.53 -1.30 -15.23
C ARG A 247 -19.71 -2.26 -14.39
N VAL A 248 -19.73 -2.10 -13.06
CA VAL A 248 -19.03 -2.99 -12.12
C VAL A 248 -19.70 -4.36 -12.11
N VAL A 249 -21.03 -4.40 -12.06
CA VAL A 249 -21.80 -5.65 -12.12
C VAL A 249 -21.52 -6.43 -13.40
N GLU A 250 -21.50 -5.76 -14.57
CA GLU A 250 -21.15 -6.37 -15.85
C GLU A 250 -19.76 -7.01 -15.82
N VAL A 251 -18.77 -6.28 -15.33
CA VAL A 251 -17.37 -6.72 -15.28
C VAL A 251 -17.20 -7.95 -14.39
N TYR A 252 -17.89 -8.03 -13.24
CA TYR A 252 -17.78 -9.16 -12.31
C TYR A 252 -18.66 -10.36 -12.68
N LEU A 253 -19.77 -10.12 -13.35
CA LEU A 253 -20.67 -11.20 -13.81
C LEU A 253 -20.33 -11.73 -15.21
N GLY A 254 -19.44 -11.07 -15.96
CA GLY A 254 -18.99 -11.49 -17.29
C GLY A 254 -20.09 -11.45 -18.35
N ARG A 255 -20.99 -10.45 -18.27
CA ARG A 255 -22.08 -10.24 -19.23
C ARG A 255 -21.78 -9.14 -20.21
#